data_4571a05642069f45e3c1580aea953519
#
_entry.id   4571a05642069f45e3c1580aea953519
#
_cell.length_a   1.000
_cell.length_b   1.000
_cell.length_c   1.000
_cell.angle_alpha   90.00
_cell.angle_beta   90.00
_cell.angle_gamma   90.00
#
_symmetry.space_group_name_H-M   'P 1'
#
loop_
_entity.id
_entity.type
_entity.pdbx_description
1 polymer ?
#
loop_
_entity_poly.entity_id
_entity_poly.type
_entity_poly.pdbx_seq_one_letter_code
_entity_poly.pdbx_strand_id
1 'polypeptide(L)'
;MNIVFKACNAANYKKGRTSPIKYIVIHYTAGNGDTAKNNADYYASAKIEASAHYFVDEGNIIYQSVKDSDTAWSVGGTKVYKHKECRNANSISIELCSRNRNGSGKPASDGGWYFKPETVNNALELTRFLMAKYNIPPENVIRHFDVWNKIC
;
A
#
# COMPACT_ATOMS: atom_id res chain seq x y z
N MET A 1 3.50 -15.79 -8.12
CA MET A 1 3.73 -14.36 -7.76
C MET A 1 5.15 -13.95 -8.14
N ASN A 2 5.31 -12.88 -8.89
CA ASN A 2 6.61 -12.32 -9.30
C ASN A 2 6.79 -10.93 -8.64
N ILE A 3 7.76 -10.79 -7.72
CA ILE A 3 8.02 -9.53 -7.01
C ILE A 3 9.35 -8.96 -7.50
N VAL A 4 9.32 -7.72 -7.98
CA VAL A 4 10.49 -6.95 -8.40
C VAL A 4 10.73 -5.82 -7.40
N PHE A 5 11.94 -5.74 -6.85
CA PHE A 5 12.32 -4.65 -5.95
C PHE A 5 12.74 -3.42 -6.75
N LYS A 6 12.04 -2.31 -6.53
CA LYS A 6 12.37 -0.98 -7.06
C LYS A 6 12.48 -0.01 -5.89
N ALA A 7 13.70 0.27 -5.46
CA ALA A 7 13.96 1.05 -4.26
C ALA A 7 13.26 2.43 -4.29
N CYS A 8 12.48 2.71 -3.27
CA CYS A 8 11.93 4.02 -2.98
C CYS A 8 13.05 5.03 -2.69
N ASN A 9 12.82 6.31 -2.99
CA ASN A 9 13.74 7.37 -2.56
C ASN A 9 13.91 7.33 -1.03
N ALA A 10 15.15 7.39 -0.56
CA ALA A 10 15.50 7.27 0.85
C ALA A 10 14.83 8.34 1.75
N ALA A 11 14.40 9.46 1.17
CA ALA A 11 13.69 10.53 1.87
C ALA A 11 12.18 10.23 2.10
N ASN A 12 11.67 9.08 1.63
CA ASN A 12 10.24 8.74 1.67
C ASN A 12 9.90 7.65 2.69
N TYR A 13 10.87 7.07 3.38
CA TYR A 13 10.67 6.01 4.37
C TYR A 13 11.74 6.08 5.48
N LYS A 14 11.54 5.33 6.54
CA LYS A 14 12.55 5.15 7.60
C LYS A 14 13.22 3.79 7.47
N LYS A 15 14.55 3.77 7.45
CA LYS A 15 15.32 2.53 7.50
C LYS A 15 15.12 1.84 8.85
N GLY A 16 14.86 0.54 8.80
CA GLY A 16 14.59 -0.29 9.97
C GLY A 16 13.17 -0.15 10.52
N ARG A 17 12.85 -0.98 11.51
CA ARG A 17 11.58 -0.99 12.24
C ARG A 17 11.83 -0.91 13.73
N THR A 18 10.91 -0.29 14.44
CA THR A 18 10.90 -0.20 15.91
C THR A 18 9.89 -1.16 16.55
N SER A 19 9.13 -1.90 15.73
CA SER A 19 8.11 -2.85 16.18
C SER A 19 7.98 -4.03 15.21
N PRO A 20 7.61 -5.21 15.70
CA PRO A 20 7.26 -6.34 14.84
C PRO A 20 6.11 -5.99 13.88
N ILE A 21 6.10 -6.61 12.71
CA ILE A 21 4.99 -6.50 11.77
C ILE A 21 3.78 -7.26 12.32
N LYS A 22 2.65 -6.56 12.48
CA LYS A 22 1.40 -7.10 13.02
C LYS A 22 0.21 -6.89 12.09
N TYR A 23 0.30 -5.94 11.17
CA TYR A 23 -0.81 -5.52 10.32
C TYR A 23 -0.42 -5.50 8.84
N ILE A 24 -1.40 -5.79 7.99
CA ILE A 24 -1.36 -5.46 6.57
C ILE A 24 -2.42 -4.38 6.35
N VAL A 25 -2.02 -3.26 5.75
CA VAL A 25 -2.94 -2.17 5.45
C VAL A 25 -3.14 -2.08 3.94
N ILE A 26 -4.39 -2.20 3.53
CA ILE A 26 -4.80 -2.11 2.14
C ILE A 26 -5.17 -0.66 1.81
N HIS A 27 -4.59 -0.18 0.71
CA HIS A 27 -4.80 1.13 0.14
C HIS A 27 -5.19 1.01 -1.33
N TYR A 28 -5.59 2.10 -1.94
CA TYR A 28 -5.64 2.22 -3.39
C TYR A 28 -5.10 3.58 -3.83
N THR A 29 -4.53 3.59 -5.02
CA THR A 29 -3.76 4.75 -5.52
C THR A 29 -4.63 5.96 -5.87
N ALA A 30 -5.94 5.77 -6.06
CA ALA A 30 -6.84 6.77 -6.65
C ALA A 30 -6.30 7.34 -7.98
N GLY A 31 -5.46 6.58 -8.68
CA GLY A 31 -4.93 6.84 -10.00
C GLY A 31 -5.75 6.08 -11.05
N ASN A 32 -6.40 6.78 -11.99
CA ASN A 32 -7.15 6.11 -13.04
C ASN A 32 -6.22 5.72 -14.19
N GLY A 33 -5.89 4.42 -14.30
CA GLY A 33 -5.04 3.90 -15.37
C GLY A 33 -3.54 3.83 -15.01
N ASP A 34 -3.17 4.13 -13.79
CA ASP A 34 -1.81 3.93 -13.31
C ASP A 34 -1.46 2.43 -13.22
N THR A 35 -0.17 2.15 -13.17
CA THR A 35 0.38 0.81 -12.99
C THR A 35 1.25 0.73 -11.75
N ALA A 36 1.46 -0.48 -11.25
CA ALA A 36 2.38 -0.74 -10.15
C ALA A 36 3.80 -0.21 -10.45
N LYS A 37 4.23 -0.33 -11.71
CA LYS A 37 5.52 0.23 -12.17
C LYS A 37 5.54 1.75 -12.12
N ASN A 38 4.49 2.43 -12.61
CA ASN A 38 4.42 3.90 -12.59
C ASN A 38 4.54 4.43 -11.16
N ASN A 39 3.82 3.82 -10.21
CA ASN A 39 3.88 4.19 -8.81
C ASN A 39 5.27 3.94 -8.22
N ALA A 40 5.86 2.76 -8.45
CA ALA A 40 7.20 2.46 -7.97
C ALA A 40 8.26 3.44 -8.52
N ASP A 41 8.17 3.82 -9.81
CA ASP A 41 9.07 4.80 -10.43
C ASP A 41 8.87 6.20 -9.84
N TYR A 42 7.62 6.62 -9.60
CA TYR A 42 7.30 7.91 -8.97
C TYR A 42 7.90 8.02 -7.57
N TYR A 43 7.69 7.03 -6.71
CA TYR A 43 8.24 7.05 -5.35
C TYR A 43 9.76 6.85 -5.30
N ALA A 44 10.37 6.30 -6.35
CA ALA A 44 11.83 6.21 -6.48
C ALA A 44 12.47 7.53 -6.90
N SER A 45 11.78 8.36 -7.71
CA SER A 45 12.36 9.54 -8.36
C SER A 45 12.30 10.81 -7.52
N ALA A 46 11.31 10.96 -6.64
CA ALA A 46 11.05 12.23 -5.96
C ALA A 46 10.99 12.10 -4.44
N LYS A 47 11.29 13.21 -3.73
CA LYS A 47 11.00 13.35 -2.31
C LYS A 47 9.53 13.69 -2.14
N ILE A 48 8.74 12.76 -1.59
CA ILE A 48 7.29 12.85 -1.45
C ILE A 48 6.88 12.84 0.04
N GLU A 49 7.78 12.35 0.91
CA GLU A 49 7.54 12.14 2.35
C GLU A 49 6.37 11.18 2.64
N ALA A 50 6.13 10.26 1.71
CA ALA A 50 5.19 9.16 1.80
C ALA A 50 5.73 7.95 1.03
N SER A 51 5.30 6.74 1.36
CA SER A 51 5.67 5.52 0.65
C SER A 51 4.73 4.36 0.98
N ALA A 52 4.77 3.32 0.14
CA ALA A 52 4.17 2.03 0.41
C ALA A 52 5.21 0.92 0.26
N HIS A 53 4.93 -0.25 0.84
CA HIS A 53 5.82 -1.40 0.67
C HIS A 53 5.63 -2.01 -0.72
N TYR A 54 4.37 -2.18 -1.15
CA TYR A 54 4.03 -2.87 -2.39
C TYR A 54 3.03 -2.09 -3.22
N PHE A 55 3.19 -2.16 -4.54
CA PHE A 55 2.24 -1.69 -5.55
C PHE A 55 1.79 -2.88 -6.40
N VAL A 56 0.47 -3.01 -6.59
CA VAL A 56 -0.17 -4.13 -7.28
C VAL A 56 -1.14 -3.61 -8.33
N ASP A 57 -1.06 -4.15 -9.53
CA ASP A 57 -1.99 -3.89 -10.65
C ASP A 57 -2.46 -5.20 -11.30
N GLU A 58 -3.10 -5.11 -12.46
CA GLU A 58 -3.53 -6.26 -13.25
C GLU A 58 -2.40 -7.04 -13.93
N GLY A 59 -1.17 -6.53 -13.90
CA GLY A 59 0.00 -7.19 -14.48
C GLY A 59 0.49 -8.36 -13.64
N ASN A 60 1.47 -9.07 -14.18
CA ASN A 60 2.07 -10.23 -13.52
C ASN A 60 3.28 -9.91 -12.64
N ILE A 61 3.57 -8.62 -12.44
CA ILE A 61 4.68 -8.13 -11.61
C ILE A 61 4.13 -7.25 -10.49
N ILE A 62 4.45 -7.62 -9.26
CA ILE A 62 4.26 -6.80 -8.07
C ILE A 62 5.55 -6.02 -7.82
N TYR A 63 5.44 -4.71 -7.61
CA TYR A 63 6.60 -3.89 -7.28
C TYR A 63 6.71 -3.69 -5.77
N GLN A 64 7.86 -4.09 -5.20
CA GLN A 64 8.20 -3.77 -3.82
C GLN A 64 9.08 -2.51 -3.82
N SER A 65 8.62 -1.44 -3.19
CA SER A 65 9.34 -0.16 -3.11
C SER A 65 10.09 0.05 -1.79
N VAL A 66 9.55 -0.44 -0.70
CA VAL A 66 10.19 -0.42 0.62
C VAL A 66 10.34 -1.85 1.09
N LYS A 67 11.52 -2.22 1.60
CA LYS A 67 11.75 -3.55 2.15
C LYS A 67 10.85 -3.78 3.38
N ASP A 68 10.42 -5.03 3.60
CA ASP A 68 9.62 -5.36 4.79
C ASP A 68 10.36 -5.06 6.10
N SER A 69 11.69 -5.09 6.09
CA SER A 69 12.54 -4.73 7.23
C SER A 69 12.58 -3.23 7.54
N ASP A 70 12.07 -2.39 6.64
CA ASP A 70 12.04 -0.94 6.76
C ASP A 70 10.61 -0.45 7.04
N THR A 71 10.46 0.83 7.40
CA THR A 71 9.18 1.44 7.75
C THR A 71 8.70 2.35 6.64
N ALA A 72 7.69 1.94 5.88
CA ALA A 72 7.02 2.83 4.93
C ALA A 72 6.16 3.86 5.65
N TRP A 73 6.03 5.05 5.08
CA TRP A 73 5.18 6.13 5.59
C TRP A 73 3.85 6.16 4.86
N SER A 74 2.96 5.26 5.23
CA SER A 74 1.67 5.03 4.54
C SER A 74 0.44 5.33 5.39
N VAL A 75 0.53 5.16 6.72
CA VAL A 75 -0.60 5.35 7.64
C VAL A 75 -0.34 6.40 8.71
N GLY A 76 0.67 7.24 8.52
CA GLY A 76 1.02 8.34 9.41
C GLY A 76 0.37 9.66 9.00
N GLY A 77 0.85 10.76 9.62
CA GLY A 77 0.43 12.13 9.27
C GLY A 77 -0.86 12.62 9.90
N THR A 78 -1.48 11.83 10.77
CA THR A 78 -2.67 12.24 11.54
C THR A 78 -2.36 12.52 13.01
N LYS A 79 -3.15 13.39 13.60
CA LYS A 79 -3.14 13.64 15.06
C LYS A 79 -4.04 12.66 15.82
N VAL A 80 -5.01 12.04 15.13
CA VAL A 80 -6.01 11.19 15.76
C VAL A 80 -6.11 9.88 14.99
N TYR A 81 -5.67 8.81 15.61
CA TYR A 81 -5.85 7.45 15.12
C TYR A 81 -7.16 6.85 15.64
N LYS A 82 -7.92 6.23 14.75
CA LYS A 82 -9.10 5.43 15.11
C LYS A 82 -8.67 4.06 15.62
N HIS A 83 -7.68 3.43 14.95
CA HIS A 83 -7.13 2.15 15.38
C HIS A 83 -6.18 2.33 16.56
N LYS A 84 -6.37 1.50 17.59
CA LYS A 84 -5.60 1.61 18.85
C LYS A 84 -4.09 1.38 18.65
N GLU A 85 -3.70 0.42 17.79
CA GLU A 85 -2.33 -0.08 17.71
C GLU A 85 -1.66 0.11 16.34
N CYS A 86 -2.39 0.03 15.21
CA CYS A 86 -1.79 0.05 13.88
C CYS A 86 -1.08 1.38 13.59
N ARG A 87 0.20 1.31 13.21
CA ARG A 87 1.07 2.44 12.86
C ARG A 87 2.02 2.04 11.73
N ASN A 88 2.73 3.00 11.14
CA ASN A 88 3.77 2.71 10.14
C ASN A 88 4.80 1.68 10.62
N ALA A 89 5.20 1.75 11.89
CA ALA A 89 6.25 0.90 12.43
C ALA A 89 5.88 -0.59 12.52
N ASN A 90 4.60 -0.92 12.59
CA ASN A 90 4.12 -2.29 12.76
C ASN A 90 3.20 -2.80 11.63
N SER A 91 3.18 -2.11 10.48
CA SER A 91 2.36 -2.49 9.34
C SER A 91 3.16 -2.65 8.04
N ILE A 92 2.62 -3.46 7.14
CA ILE A 92 2.98 -3.49 5.72
C ILE A 92 1.82 -2.90 4.94
N SER A 93 2.10 -1.98 4.01
CA SER A 93 1.11 -1.36 3.15
C SER A 93 1.17 -1.90 1.73
N ILE A 94 -0.02 -2.18 1.18
CA ILE A 94 -0.22 -2.64 -0.19
C ILE A 94 -1.14 -1.64 -0.88
N GLU A 95 -0.64 -1.01 -1.93
CA GLU A 95 -1.37 -0.09 -2.81
C GLU A 95 -1.90 -0.82 -4.03
N LEU A 96 -3.21 -0.85 -4.20
CA LEU A 96 -3.86 -1.38 -5.39
C LEU A 96 -4.05 -0.27 -6.42
N CYS A 97 -3.53 -0.47 -7.63
CA CYS A 97 -3.80 0.43 -8.75
C CYS A 97 -5.27 0.35 -9.13
N SER A 98 -5.93 1.49 -9.16
CA SER A 98 -7.38 1.57 -9.32
C SER A 98 -7.79 2.06 -10.71
N ARG A 99 -9.08 1.94 -11.00
CA ARG A 99 -9.75 2.47 -12.19
C ARG A 99 -10.98 3.26 -11.75
N ASN A 100 -11.35 4.27 -12.52
CA ASN A 100 -12.55 5.05 -12.22
C ASN A 100 -13.47 5.14 -13.44
N ARG A 101 -14.76 4.79 -13.26
CA ARG A 101 -15.78 4.84 -14.32
C ARG A 101 -16.12 6.27 -14.73
N ASN A 102 -15.90 7.24 -13.84
CA ASN A 102 -16.18 8.66 -14.05
C ASN A 102 -15.00 9.43 -14.67
N GLY A 103 -13.94 8.73 -15.09
CA GLY A 103 -12.76 9.31 -15.74
C GLY A 103 -11.61 9.63 -14.76
N SER A 104 -10.60 10.33 -15.28
CA SER A 104 -9.40 10.70 -14.54
C SER A 104 -9.60 11.95 -13.67
N GLY A 105 -8.66 12.19 -12.71
CA GLY A 105 -8.67 13.37 -11.85
C GLY A 105 -9.78 13.40 -10.79
N LYS A 106 -10.40 12.25 -10.52
CA LYS A 106 -11.45 12.16 -9.48
C LYS A 106 -10.84 12.06 -8.10
N PRO A 107 -11.49 12.67 -7.07
CA PRO A 107 -11.04 12.52 -5.70
C PRO A 107 -11.16 11.07 -5.22
N ALA A 108 -10.39 10.68 -4.22
CA ALA A 108 -10.45 9.33 -3.66
C ALA A 108 -11.85 8.94 -3.13
N SER A 109 -12.66 9.92 -2.75
CA SER A 109 -14.06 9.73 -2.31
C SER A 109 -15.07 9.52 -3.44
N ASP A 110 -14.65 9.57 -4.73
CA ASP A 110 -15.56 9.34 -5.86
C ASP A 110 -16.11 7.91 -5.86
N GLY A 111 -17.41 7.74 -6.10
CA GLY A 111 -18.08 6.44 -6.10
C GLY A 111 -17.79 5.56 -7.34
N GLY A 112 -17.04 6.07 -8.31
CA GLY A 112 -16.69 5.34 -9.55
C GLY A 112 -15.47 4.45 -9.44
N TRP A 113 -14.73 4.46 -8.33
CA TRP A 113 -13.54 3.65 -8.17
C TRP A 113 -13.85 2.15 -8.14
N TYR A 114 -13.02 1.37 -8.84
CA TYR A 114 -13.08 -0.08 -8.88
C TYR A 114 -11.69 -0.68 -9.16
N PHE A 115 -11.57 -1.98 -8.99
CA PHE A 115 -10.37 -2.75 -9.31
C PHE A 115 -10.67 -3.78 -10.38
N LYS A 116 -9.69 -4.04 -11.25
CA LYS A 116 -9.77 -5.18 -12.15
C LYS A 116 -9.66 -6.49 -11.36
N PRO A 117 -10.32 -7.56 -11.78
CA PRO A 117 -10.24 -8.86 -11.09
C PRO A 117 -8.80 -9.35 -10.91
N GLU A 118 -7.93 -9.12 -11.88
CA GLU A 118 -6.52 -9.51 -11.83
C GLU A 118 -5.77 -8.75 -10.73
N THR A 119 -6.03 -7.43 -10.57
CA THR A 119 -5.47 -6.63 -9.47
C THR A 119 -5.89 -7.19 -8.10
N VAL A 120 -7.15 -7.56 -7.96
CA VAL A 120 -7.67 -8.16 -6.72
C VAL A 120 -7.02 -9.50 -6.45
N ASN A 121 -6.89 -10.37 -7.46
CA ASN A 121 -6.27 -11.68 -7.33
C ASN A 121 -4.79 -11.56 -6.92
N ASN A 122 -4.03 -10.67 -7.56
CA ASN A 122 -2.63 -10.41 -7.22
C ASN A 122 -2.48 -9.87 -5.79
N ALA A 123 -3.36 -8.95 -5.38
CA ALA A 123 -3.36 -8.42 -4.01
C ALA A 123 -3.71 -9.50 -2.97
N LEU A 124 -4.65 -10.38 -3.28
CA LEU A 124 -5.00 -11.52 -2.41
C LEU A 124 -3.84 -12.51 -2.28
N GLU A 125 -3.16 -12.84 -3.38
CA GLU A 125 -1.99 -13.74 -3.36
C GLU A 125 -0.87 -13.14 -2.50
N LEU A 126 -0.54 -11.85 -2.70
CA LEU A 126 0.47 -11.14 -1.89
C LEU A 126 0.06 -11.08 -0.41
N THR A 127 -1.19 -10.76 -0.13
CA THR A 127 -1.70 -10.67 1.24
C THR A 127 -1.57 -12.01 1.97
N ARG A 128 -1.99 -13.11 1.34
CA ARG A 128 -1.86 -14.47 1.91
C ARG A 128 -0.40 -14.84 2.17
N PHE A 129 0.49 -14.51 1.23
CA PHE A 129 1.92 -14.73 1.38
C PHE A 129 2.49 -13.98 2.60
N LEU A 130 2.14 -12.69 2.75
CA LEU A 130 2.60 -11.86 3.87
C LEU A 130 1.98 -12.30 5.22
N MET A 131 0.72 -12.69 5.22
CA MET A 131 0.06 -13.26 6.41
C MET A 131 0.80 -14.50 6.91
N ALA A 132 1.11 -15.42 6.01
CA ALA A 132 1.86 -16.65 6.36
C ALA A 132 3.28 -16.32 6.82
N LYS A 133 3.98 -15.41 6.13
CA LYS A 133 5.37 -15.02 6.42
C LYS A 133 5.53 -14.36 7.80
N TYR A 134 4.55 -13.56 8.23
CA TYR A 134 4.63 -12.77 9.47
C TYR A 134 3.62 -13.21 10.53
N ASN A 135 2.95 -14.34 10.31
CA ASN A 135 1.92 -14.86 11.21
C ASN A 135 0.85 -13.81 11.55
N ILE A 136 0.35 -13.11 10.52
CA ILE A 136 -0.67 -12.06 10.66
C ILE A 136 -2.06 -12.71 10.53
N PRO A 137 -2.93 -12.60 11.54
CA PRO A 137 -4.27 -13.15 11.46
C PRO A 137 -5.18 -12.28 10.56
N PRO A 138 -6.28 -12.86 10.01
CA PRO A 138 -7.15 -12.15 9.06
C PRO A 138 -7.70 -10.82 9.58
N GLU A 139 -8.03 -10.72 10.85
CA GLU A 139 -8.53 -9.50 11.50
C GLU A 139 -7.54 -8.33 11.52
N ASN A 140 -6.25 -8.61 11.29
CA ASN A 140 -5.19 -7.62 11.17
C ASN A 140 -4.89 -7.21 9.71
N VAL A 141 -5.69 -7.69 8.76
CA VAL A 141 -5.72 -7.17 7.39
C VAL A 141 -6.81 -6.11 7.32
N ILE A 142 -6.41 -4.86 7.31
CA ILE A 142 -7.32 -3.71 7.51
C ILE A 142 -7.14 -2.67 6.40
N ARG A 143 -8.10 -1.77 6.26
CA ARG A 143 -8.02 -0.64 5.30
C ARG A 143 -7.36 0.56 5.97
N HIS A 144 -6.82 1.47 5.17
CA HIS A 144 -6.35 2.76 5.69
C HIS A 144 -7.47 3.52 6.43
N PHE A 145 -8.71 3.43 5.93
CA PHE A 145 -9.89 3.98 6.60
C PHE A 145 -10.06 3.48 8.04
N ASP A 146 -9.73 2.21 8.31
CA ASP A 146 -9.85 1.62 9.63
C ASP A 146 -8.75 2.13 10.59
N VAL A 147 -7.64 2.67 10.05
CA VAL A 147 -6.56 3.24 10.85
C VAL A 147 -6.91 4.64 11.35
N TRP A 148 -7.45 5.54 10.48
CA TRP A 148 -7.79 6.91 10.87
C TRP A 148 -8.80 7.63 9.96
N ASN A 149 -9.75 6.91 9.36
CA ASN A 149 -10.82 7.42 8.48
C ASN A 149 -10.34 8.03 7.15
N LYS A 150 -9.11 7.79 6.72
CA LYS A 150 -8.67 8.26 5.40
C LYS A 150 -9.24 7.38 4.31
N ILE A 151 -9.88 8.01 3.34
CA ILE A 151 -10.24 7.40 2.07
C ILE A 151 -9.03 7.53 1.13
N CYS A 152 -8.56 6.43 0.63
CA CYS A 152 -7.43 6.41 -0.32
C CYS A 152 -7.74 5.49 -1.47
#